data_15a5623aef867a1f2b692d68ecbcf2dd
#
_entry.id   15a5623aef867a1f2b692d68ecbcf2dd
#
_cell.length_a   1.000
_cell.length_b   1.000
_cell.length_c   1.000
_cell.angle_alpha   90.00
_cell.angle_beta   90.00
_cell.angle_gamma   90.00
#
_symmetry.space_group_name_H-M   'P 1'
#
loop_
_entity.id
_entity.type
_entity.pdbx_description
1 polymer ?
#
loop_
_entity_poly.entity_id
_entity_poly.type
_entity_poly.pdbx_seq_one_letter_code
_entity_poly.pdbx_strand_id
1 'polypeptide(L)'
;AKAGNDMMMTSLGFYDAAIDAVRSGKLDEAVLDDAVRHILTVKCRMNLLAQPEKSGRPGCIGCEEHQQAALRAARKSITLLKNDAHTLPLTSVRRVAVIGASADDIRAQYGDWTYFTHPKLIPNRPAVRPYVTIREGIEAIGAQENFEVAYHRGCGVLPSDADNIPG
;
A
#
# COMPACT_ATOMS: atom_id res chain seq x y z
N ALA A 1 14.17 -9.37 19.27
CA ALA A 1 15.61 -9.48 19.26
C ALA A 1 16.10 -10.90 18.91
N LYS A 2 15.93 -11.92 19.76
CA LYS A 2 16.43 -13.30 19.50
C LYS A 2 15.98 -13.89 18.14
N ALA A 3 14.84 -13.48 17.60
CA ALA A 3 14.34 -13.92 16.30
C ALA A 3 14.92 -13.14 15.09
N GLY A 4 15.97 -12.33 15.31
CA GLY A 4 16.63 -11.56 14.26
C GLY A 4 15.95 -10.23 13.89
N ASN A 5 15.09 -9.70 14.74
CA ASN A 5 14.51 -8.38 14.52
C ASN A 5 15.42 -7.31 15.11
N ASP A 6 16.02 -6.50 14.26
CA ASP A 6 17.00 -5.49 14.66
C ASP A 6 16.37 -4.16 15.06
N MET A 7 15.17 -3.83 14.58
CA MET A 7 14.51 -2.57 14.86
C MET A 7 13.01 -2.77 15.13
N MET A 8 12.56 -2.27 16.28
CA MET A 8 11.14 -2.30 16.68
C MET A 8 10.48 -0.99 16.34
N MET A 9 9.44 -1.04 15.52
CA MET A 9 8.62 0.12 15.18
C MET A 9 7.33 0.11 16.00
N THR A 10 6.95 1.28 16.51
CA THR A 10 5.68 1.51 17.22
C THR A 10 5.43 0.67 18.49
N SER A 11 6.45 -0.01 19.02
CA SER A 11 6.34 -0.78 20.26
C SER A 11 6.86 0.02 21.44
N LEU A 12 5.99 0.82 22.08
CA LEU A 12 6.38 1.75 23.14
C LEU A 12 7.00 1.05 24.38
N GLY A 13 6.56 -0.17 24.69
CA GLY A 13 7.08 -0.92 25.83
C GLY A 13 8.36 -1.72 25.55
N PHE A 14 8.86 -1.73 24.31
CA PHE A 14 10.02 -2.57 23.98
C PHE A 14 11.29 -2.12 24.68
N TYR A 15 11.51 -0.81 24.81
CA TYR A 15 12.72 -0.25 25.42
C TYR A 15 12.89 -0.71 26.87
N ASP A 16 11.88 -0.48 27.69
CA ASP A 16 11.92 -0.87 29.10
C ASP A 16 12.00 -2.39 29.27
N ALA A 17 11.21 -3.14 28.49
CA ALA A 17 11.24 -4.60 28.51
C ALA A 17 12.60 -5.18 28.11
N ALA A 18 13.31 -4.56 27.17
CA ALA A 18 14.66 -4.97 26.76
C ALA A 18 15.69 -4.73 27.89
N ILE A 19 15.62 -3.56 28.54
CA ILE A 19 16.47 -3.26 29.70
C ILE A 19 16.25 -4.27 30.83
N ASP A 20 15.01 -4.54 31.19
CA ASP A 20 14.66 -5.48 32.24
C ASP A 20 15.08 -6.91 31.91
N ALA A 21 14.95 -7.30 30.64
CA ALA A 21 15.37 -8.61 30.17
C ALA A 21 16.88 -8.81 30.26
N VAL A 22 17.67 -7.80 29.94
CA VAL A 22 19.14 -7.83 30.08
C VAL A 22 19.51 -7.86 31.56
N ARG A 23 18.96 -6.95 32.37
CA ARG A 23 19.26 -6.88 33.83
C ARG A 23 18.89 -8.16 34.58
N SER A 24 17.85 -8.83 34.16
CA SER A 24 17.41 -10.10 34.76
C SER A 24 18.09 -11.34 34.17
N GLY A 25 19.01 -11.18 33.22
CA GLY A 25 19.72 -12.28 32.53
C GLY A 25 18.84 -13.10 31.57
N LYS A 26 17.64 -12.65 31.24
CA LYS A 26 16.74 -13.32 30.25
C LYS A 26 17.16 -13.06 28.82
N LEU A 27 17.86 -11.98 28.57
CA LEU A 27 18.39 -11.58 27.26
C LEU A 27 19.88 -11.28 27.41
N ASP A 28 20.70 -11.89 26.56
CA ASP A 28 22.11 -11.56 26.45
C ASP A 28 22.25 -10.19 25.77
N GLU A 29 23.05 -9.31 26.34
CA GLU A 29 23.32 -7.98 25.78
C GLU A 29 23.92 -8.06 24.37
N ALA A 30 24.72 -9.10 24.10
CA ALA A 30 25.29 -9.36 22.77
C ALA A 30 24.25 -9.42 21.66
N VAL A 31 23.03 -9.85 21.95
CA VAL A 31 21.91 -9.86 20.97
C VAL A 31 21.48 -8.45 20.58
N LEU A 32 21.52 -7.51 21.52
CA LEU A 32 21.23 -6.10 21.25
C LEU A 32 22.39 -5.43 20.51
N ASP A 33 23.63 -5.78 20.88
CA ASP A 33 24.83 -5.28 20.19
C ASP A 33 24.86 -5.71 18.72
N ASP A 34 24.46 -6.94 18.42
CA ASP A 34 24.32 -7.41 17.04
C ASP A 34 23.29 -6.61 16.26
N ALA A 35 22.12 -6.38 16.83
CA ALA A 35 21.07 -5.58 16.21
C ALA A 35 21.55 -4.15 15.91
N VAL A 36 22.21 -3.52 16.89
CA VAL A 36 22.80 -2.18 16.74
C VAL A 36 23.89 -2.18 15.66
N ARG A 37 24.75 -3.20 15.64
CA ARG A 37 25.80 -3.34 14.62
C ARG A 37 25.23 -3.43 13.22
N HIS A 38 24.15 -4.19 13.01
CA HIS A 38 23.48 -4.27 11.72
C HIS A 38 22.97 -2.92 11.26
N ILE A 39 22.27 -2.19 12.13
CA ILE A 39 21.76 -0.85 11.83
C ILE A 39 22.89 0.13 11.50
N LEU A 40 23.91 0.17 12.34
CA LEU A 40 25.06 1.06 12.14
C LEU A 40 25.85 0.71 10.86
N THR A 41 25.98 -0.58 10.54
CA THR A 41 26.63 -1.02 9.30
C THR A 41 25.93 -0.47 8.07
N VAL A 42 24.59 -0.53 8.03
CA VAL A 42 23.83 0.06 6.92
C VAL A 42 24.01 1.59 6.86
N LYS A 43 23.94 2.26 8.00
CA LYS A 43 24.17 3.71 8.07
C LYS A 43 25.56 4.10 7.58
N CYS A 44 26.60 3.35 7.97
CA CYS A 44 27.96 3.59 7.50
C CYS A 44 28.11 3.38 5.99
N ARG A 45 27.57 2.27 5.47
CA ARG A 45 27.58 1.97 4.02
C ARG A 45 26.88 3.04 3.20
N MET A 46 25.82 3.63 3.74
CA MET A 46 25.09 4.73 3.11
C MET A 46 25.73 6.12 3.37
N ASN A 47 26.84 6.17 4.10
CA ASN A 47 27.52 7.40 4.51
C ASN A 47 26.63 8.38 5.30
N LEU A 48 25.63 7.86 6.03
CA LEU A 48 24.67 8.70 6.78
C LEU A 48 25.26 9.30 8.05
N LEU A 49 26.37 8.74 8.56
CA LEU A 49 27.05 9.28 9.76
C LEU A 49 27.87 10.53 9.44
N ALA A 50 28.46 10.58 8.24
CA ALA A 50 29.24 11.75 7.79
C ALA A 50 28.35 12.78 7.07
N GLN A 51 27.28 12.33 6.42
CA GLN A 51 26.33 13.17 5.70
C GLN A 51 24.89 12.75 6.06
N PRO A 52 24.38 13.15 7.24
CA PRO A 52 23.06 12.75 7.72
C PRO A 52 21.92 13.26 6.82
N GLU A 53 22.13 14.38 6.14
CA GLU A 53 21.19 14.95 5.19
C GLU A 53 21.75 14.85 3.77
N LYS A 54 21.26 13.91 2.99
CA LYS A 54 21.45 13.98 1.55
C LYS A 54 20.59 15.12 1.01
N SER A 55 21.18 16.27 0.86
CA SER A 55 20.57 17.39 0.16
C SER A 55 20.45 17.03 -1.32
N GLY A 56 19.29 16.66 -1.73
CA GLY A 56 19.00 16.38 -3.13
C GLY A 56 17.61 15.72 -3.22
N ARG A 57 16.59 16.53 -3.46
CA ARG A 57 15.35 15.95 -3.93
C ARG A 57 15.65 15.34 -5.30
N PRO A 58 15.29 14.07 -5.54
CA PRO A 58 15.35 13.53 -6.89
C PRO A 58 14.66 14.51 -7.83
N GLY A 59 15.29 14.93 -8.89
CA GLY A 59 14.75 15.91 -9.82
C GLY A 59 13.45 15.48 -10.50
N CYS A 60 13.04 14.22 -10.25
CA CYS A 60 11.92 13.60 -10.91
C CYS A 60 11.21 12.65 -9.92
N ILE A 61 10.31 13.19 -9.09
CA ILE A 61 9.40 12.35 -8.30
C ILE A 61 8.09 12.19 -9.07
N GLY A 62 7.75 10.91 -9.39
CA GLY A 62 6.50 10.57 -10.06
C GLY A 62 6.43 11.05 -11.52
N CYS A 63 7.55 11.20 -12.19
CA CYS A 63 7.61 11.43 -13.63
C CYS A 63 7.10 10.22 -14.42
N GLU A 64 6.99 10.35 -15.71
CA GLU A 64 6.47 9.31 -16.60
C GLU A 64 7.19 7.97 -16.42
N GLU A 65 8.50 7.97 -16.28
CA GLU A 65 9.29 6.75 -16.04
C GLU A 65 8.88 6.04 -14.76
N HIS A 66 8.62 6.80 -13.67
CA HIS A 66 8.14 6.25 -12.41
C HIS A 66 6.72 5.69 -12.55
N GLN A 67 5.85 6.37 -13.28
CA GLN A 67 4.48 5.91 -13.53
C GLN A 67 4.50 4.61 -14.35
N GLN A 68 5.30 4.55 -15.40
CA GLN A 68 5.45 3.35 -16.22
C GLN A 68 6.09 2.19 -15.43
N ALA A 69 7.03 2.47 -14.55
CA ALA A 69 7.61 1.46 -13.66
C ALA A 69 6.54 0.90 -12.70
N ALA A 70 5.73 1.77 -12.09
CA ALA A 70 4.64 1.37 -11.21
C ALA A 70 3.58 0.55 -11.96
N LEU A 71 3.19 0.95 -13.16
CA LEU A 71 2.25 0.22 -14.00
C LEU A 71 2.79 -1.18 -14.36
N ARG A 72 4.06 -1.28 -14.76
CA ARG A 72 4.68 -2.59 -15.04
C ARG A 72 4.73 -3.48 -13.79
N ALA A 73 5.04 -2.90 -12.63
CA ALA A 73 5.05 -3.63 -11.37
C ALA A 73 3.66 -4.14 -11.01
N ALA A 74 2.63 -3.30 -11.10
CA ALA A 74 1.25 -3.67 -10.86
C ALA A 74 0.80 -4.81 -11.78
N ARG A 75 1.04 -4.70 -13.09
CA ARG A 75 0.68 -5.75 -14.06
C ARG A 75 1.38 -7.08 -13.77
N LYS A 76 2.63 -7.06 -13.34
CA LYS A 76 3.39 -8.27 -13.00
C LYS A 76 3.01 -8.88 -11.66
N SER A 77 2.45 -8.11 -10.75
CA SER A 77 2.03 -8.59 -9.43
C SER A 77 0.66 -9.26 -9.43
N ILE A 78 -0.15 -9.05 -10.47
CA ILE A 78 -1.46 -9.71 -10.59
C ILE A 78 -1.25 -11.21 -10.78
N THR A 79 -1.78 -11.99 -9.85
CA THR A 79 -1.64 -13.45 -9.83
C THR A 79 -2.99 -14.10 -10.04
N LEU A 80 -3.11 -14.94 -11.07
CA LEU A 80 -4.31 -15.73 -11.33
C LEU A 80 -4.33 -16.95 -10.42
N LEU A 81 -5.16 -16.92 -9.38
CA LEU A 81 -5.23 -18.00 -8.38
C LEU A 81 -6.11 -19.17 -8.84
N LYS A 82 -7.14 -18.89 -9.62
CA LYS A 82 -8.11 -19.90 -10.08
C LYS A 82 -8.76 -19.45 -11.39
N ASN A 83 -8.88 -20.36 -12.35
CA ASN A 83 -9.58 -20.13 -13.62
C ASN A 83 -10.08 -21.46 -14.23
N ASP A 84 -10.73 -22.28 -13.43
CA ASP A 84 -11.11 -23.66 -13.80
C ASP A 84 -12.06 -23.73 -15.01
N ALA A 85 -12.94 -22.74 -15.15
CA ALA A 85 -13.88 -22.65 -16.26
C ALA A 85 -13.37 -21.82 -17.45
N HIS A 86 -12.08 -21.47 -17.46
CA HIS A 86 -11.51 -20.57 -18.48
C HIS A 86 -12.30 -19.27 -18.65
N THR A 87 -12.84 -18.74 -17.55
CA THR A 87 -13.62 -17.49 -17.57
C THR A 87 -12.77 -16.29 -17.99
N LEU A 88 -11.47 -16.33 -17.69
CA LEU A 88 -10.50 -15.30 -18.09
C LEU A 88 -9.56 -15.86 -19.18
N PRO A 89 -9.17 -15.02 -20.16
CA PRO A 89 -9.61 -13.65 -20.38
C PRO A 89 -11.09 -13.57 -20.78
N LEU A 90 -11.74 -12.44 -20.45
CA LEU A 90 -13.12 -12.19 -20.87
C LEU A 90 -13.16 -12.00 -22.40
N THR A 91 -13.80 -12.91 -23.10
CA THR A 91 -13.97 -12.86 -24.54
C THR A 91 -15.44 -12.79 -24.90
N SER A 92 -15.79 -11.99 -25.91
CA SER A 92 -17.17 -11.84 -26.40
C SER A 92 -18.20 -11.42 -25.35
N VAL A 93 -17.78 -10.61 -24.37
CA VAL A 93 -18.63 -10.13 -23.30
C VAL A 93 -19.42 -8.93 -23.80
N ARG A 94 -20.74 -8.91 -23.54
CA ARG A 94 -21.61 -7.78 -23.88
C ARG A 94 -21.85 -6.84 -22.72
N ARG A 95 -21.80 -7.36 -21.50
CA ARG A 95 -22.04 -6.59 -20.28
C ARG A 95 -21.19 -7.14 -19.13
N VAL A 96 -20.58 -6.23 -18.36
CA VAL A 96 -19.82 -6.53 -17.14
C VAL A 96 -20.52 -5.85 -15.97
N ALA A 97 -20.82 -6.61 -14.92
CA ALA A 97 -21.28 -6.06 -13.65
C ALA A 97 -20.09 -5.81 -12.73
N VAL A 98 -19.92 -4.56 -12.30
CA VAL A 98 -18.94 -4.15 -11.29
C VAL A 98 -19.70 -3.91 -9.99
N ILE A 99 -19.45 -4.71 -8.97
CA ILE A 99 -20.20 -4.67 -7.72
C ILE A 99 -19.23 -4.50 -6.54
N GLY A 100 -19.54 -3.57 -5.66
CA GLY A 100 -18.79 -3.33 -4.43
C GLY A 100 -18.41 -1.88 -4.22
N ALA A 101 -18.44 -1.44 -2.97
CA ALA A 101 -18.14 -0.06 -2.58
C ALA A 101 -16.72 0.37 -2.99
N SER A 102 -15.74 -0.53 -2.86
CA SER A 102 -14.33 -0.24 -3.15
C SER A 102 -14.01 -0.15 -4.64
N ALA A 103 -14.92 -0.56 -5.52
CA ALA A 103 -14.69 -0.49 -6.96
C ALA A 103 -14.65 0.94 -7.49
N ASP A 104 -15.30 1.86 -6.79
CA ASP A 104 -15.35 3.29 -7.13
C ASP A 104 -14.88 4.18 -5.96
N ASP A 105 -13.92 3.71 -5.23
CA ASP A 105 -13.31 4.43 -4.11
C ASP A 105 -11.79 4.43 -4.22
N ILE A 106 -11.23 5.58 -4.58
CA ILE A 106 -9.79 5.75 -4.71
C ILE A 106 -9.05 5.56 -3.37
N ARG A 107 -9.69 5.86 -2.25
CA ARG A 107 -9.10 5.68 -0.93
C ARG A 107 -8.87 4.20 -0.62
N ALA A 108 -9.85 3.36 -0.97
CA ALA A 108 -9.73 1.91 -0.83
C ALA A 108 -8.62 1.34 -1.72
N GLN A 109 -8.41 1.90 -2.91
CA GLN A 109 -7.35 1.47 -3.83
C GLN A 109 -5.94 1.84 -3.34
N TYR A 110 -5.78 3.02 -2.77
CA TYR A 110 -4.48 3.45 -2.27
C TYR A 110 -4.11 2.78 -0.94
N GLY A 111 -5.09 2.31 -0.19
CA GLY A 111 -4.90 1.66 1.10
C GLY A 111 -4.50 2.63 2.21
N ASP A 112 -4.12 2.06 3.35
CA ASP A 112 -3.68 2.81 4.52
C ASP A 112 -2.28 3.41 4.31
N TRP A 113 -1.90 4.34 5.16
CA TRP A 113 -0.62 5.06 5.07
C TRP A 113 -0.41 5.85 3.77
N THR A 114 -1.47 6.22 3.12
CA THR A 114 -1.42 7.11 1.98
C THR A 114 -1.98 8.48 2.32
N TYR A 115 -1.63 9.43 1.48
CA TYR A 115 -2.13 10.79 1.52
C TYR A 115 -3.65 10.91 1.62
N PHE A 116 -4.40 9.98 1.04
CA PHE A 116 -5.86 10.00 1.02
C PHE A 116 -6.49 9.44 2.29
N THR A 117 -5.79 8.60 3.03
CA THR A 117 -6.33 7.89 4.19
C THR A 117 -6.14 8.65 5.50
N HIS A 118 -5.32 9.71 5.50
CA HIS A 118 -5.07 10.55 6.67
C HIS A 118 -5.59 12.00 6.50
N PRO A 119 -6.91 12.20 6.33
CA PRO A 119 -7.48 13.54 6.08
C PRO A 119 -7.26 14.51 7.25
N LYS A 120 -7.03 14.01 8.46
CA LYS A 120 -6.73 14.84 9.64
C LYS A 120 -5.35 15.48 9.55
N LEU A 121 -4.39 14.82 8.91
CA LEU A 121 -3.04 15.35 8.73
C LEU A 121 -2.96 16.33 7.55
N ILE A 122 -3.80 16.10 6.54
CA ILE A 122 -3.80 16.90 5.30
C ILE A 122 -5.26 17.08 4.85
N PRO A 123 -6.03 17.95 5.53
CA PRO A 123 -7.42 18.16 5.16
C PRO A 123 -7.50 18.83 3.77
N ASN A 124 -8.42 18.33 2.94
CA ASN A 124 -8.84 18.97 1.68
C ASN A 124 -7.78 19.18 0.59
N ARG A 125 -6.71 18.44 0.56
CA ARG A 125 -5.83 18.47 -0.62
C ARG A 125 -6.43 17.63 -1.73
N PRO A 126 -6.67 18.22 -2.91
CA PRO A 126 -7.04 17.44 -4.09
C PRO A 126 -5.90 16.48 -4.45
N ALA A 127 -6.24 15.39 -5.12
CA ALA A 127 -5.23 14.53 -5.70
C ALA A 127 -4.31 15.35 -6.61
N VAL A 128 -3.01 15.26 -6.38
CA VAL A 128 -2.01 16.02 -7.17
C VAL A 128 -1.97 15.55 -8.62
N ARG A 129 -2.54 14.37 -8.90
CA ARG A 129 -2.55 13.73 -10.20
C ARG A 129 -3.92 13.14 -10.50
N PRO A 130 -4.29 13.05 -11.78
CA PRO A 130 -5.46 12.29 -12.17
C PRO A 130 -5.27 10.84 -11.70
N TYR A 131 -6.32 10.29 -11.15
CA TYR A 131 -6.41 8.88 -10.76
C TYR A 131 -7.62 8.27 -11.44
N VAL A 132 -7.60 6.95 -11.56
CA VAL A 132 -8.67 6.16 -12.17
C VAL A 132 -9.10 5.11 -11.18
N THR A 133 -10.37 5.02 -10.86
CA THR A 133 -10.92 3.95 -10.04
C THR A 133 -10.99 2.65 -10.84
N ILE A 134 -11.17 1.51 -10.16
CA ILE A 134 -11.36 0.22 -10.84
C ILE A 134 -12.56 0.28 -11.79
N ARG A 135 -13.67 0.90 -11.32
CA ARG A 135 -14.85 1.12 -12.14
C ARG A 135 -14.52 1.89 -13.41
N GLU A 136 -13.93 3.06 -13.28
CA GLU A 136 -13.57 3.92 -14.41
C GLU A 136 -12.60 3.23 -15.39
N GLY A 137 -11.65 2.45 -14.86
CA GLY A 137 -10.74 1.66 -15.68
C GLY A 137 -11.46 0.59 -16.51
N ILE A 138 -12.42 -0.10 -15.92
CA ILE A 138 -13.23 -1.11 -16.65
C ILE A 138 -14.16 -0.42 -17.66
N GLU A 139 -14.76 0.72 -17.32
CA GLU A 139 -15.58 1.51 -18.25
C GLU A 139 -14.77 1.98 -19.46
N ALA A 140 -13.55 2.45 -19.25
CA ALA A 140 -12.66 2.85 -20.34
C ALA A 140 -12.32 1.69 -21.29
N ILE A 141 -12.08 0.49 -20.74
CA ILE A 141 -11.87 -0.73 -21.54
C ILE A 141 -13.17 -1.12 -22.25
N GLY A 142 -14.31 -1.04 -21.54
CA GLY A 142 -15.63 -1.33 -22.12
C GLY A 142 -15.94 -0.49 -23.36
N ALA A 143 -15.59 0.79 -23.31
CA ALA A 143 -15.74 1.68 -24.44
C ALA A 143 -14.83 1.32 -25.63
N GLN A 144 -13.64 0.76 -25.39
CA GLN A 144 -12.71 0.32 -26.43
C GLN A 144 -13.13 -1.04 -27.02
N GLU A 145 -13.54 -1.98 -26.17
CA GLU A 145 -13.86 -3.36 -26.54
C GLU A 145 -15.35 -3.57 -26.80
N ASN A 146 -16.16 -2.50 -26.75
CA ASN A 146 -17.59 -2.48 -27.04
C ASN A 146 -18.44 -3.39 -26.16
N PHE A 147 -18.24 -3.30 -24.82
CA PHE A 147 -19.12 -3.89 -23.83
C PHE A 147 -19.67 -2.84 -22.85
N GLU A 148 -20.88 -3.11 -22.34
CA GLU A 148 -21.54 -2.26 -21.34
C GLU A 148 -21.05 -2.56 -19.93
N VAL A 149 -20.86 -1.54 -19.11
CA VAL A 149 -20.52 -1.67 -17.69
C VAL A 149 -21.70 -1.22 -16.82
N ALA A 150 -22.18 -2.08 -15.97
CA ALA A 150 -23.18 -1.78 -14.96
C ALA A 150 -22.50 -1.76 -13.59
N TYR A 151 -22.57 -0.65 -12.89
CA TYR A 151 -22.02 -0.53 -11.54
C TYR A 151 -23.12 -0.52 -10.49
N HIS A 152 -22.88 -1.23 -9.39
CA HIS A 152 -23.69 -1.15 -8.19
C HIS A 152 -22.81 -1.20 -6.94
N ARG A 153 -23.02 -0.25 -6.02
CA ARG A 153 -22.21 -0.17 -4.80
C ARG A 153 -22.33 -1.42 -3.92
N GLY A 154 -23.48 -2.07 -3.92
CA GLY A 154 -23.76 -3.20 -3.02
C GLY A 154 -23.91 -2.74 -1.58
N CYS A 155 -23.27 -3.43 -0.66
CA CYS A 155 -23.23 -3.05 0.76
C CYS A 155 -22.11 -2.04 1.05
N GLY A 156 -22.21 -1.35 2.20
CA GLY A 156 -21.13 -0.54 2.74
C GLY A 156 -19.98 -1.39 3.26
N VAL A 157 -18.81 -0.80 3.42
CA VAL A 157 -17.62 -1.47 3.96
C VAL A 157 -17.61 -1.43 5.50
N LEU A 158 -18.19 -0.36 6.07
CA LEU A 158 -18.28 -0.16 7.53
C LEU A 158 -19.73 -0.31 8.01
N PRO A 159 -19.95 -0.73 9.27
CA PRO A 159 -21.30 -0.77 9.85
C PRO A 159 -22.05 0.57 9.77
N SER A 160 -21.32 1.70 9.84
CA SER A 160 -21.90 3.04 9.68
C SER A 160 -22.39 3.35 8.26
N ASP A 161 -22.00 2.55 7.27
CA ASP A 161 -22.42 2.73 5.87
C ASP A 161 -23.73 1.97 5.56
N ALA A 162 -24.23 1.16 6.51
CA ALA A 162 -25.41 0.33 6.32
C ALA A 162 -26.69 1.16 6.07
N ASP A 163 -26.73 2.39 6.58
CA ASP A 163 -27.89 3.30 6.46
C ASP A 163 -27.96 4.00 5.08
N ASN A 164 -26.96 3.82 4.25
CA ASN A 164 -26.82 4.48 2.94
C ASN A 164 -26.93 3.54 1.73
N ILE A 165 -27.65 2.41 1.86
CA ILE A 165 -27.95 1.54 0.72
C ILE A 165 -29.19 2.09 0.03
N PRO A 166 -29.08 2.67 -1.18
CA PRO A 166 -30.27 2.99 -1.96
C PRO A 166 -30.96 1.68 -2.33
N GLY A 167 -32.25 1.57 -2.00
CA GLY A 167 -33.09 0.44 -2.38
C GLY A 167 -33.24 0.29 -3.89
#